data_d07d560c445b6cca12bee343dce36085
#
_entry.id   d07d560c445b6cca12bee343dce36085
#
_cell.length_a   1.000
_cell.length_b   1.000
_cell.length_c   1.000
_cell.angle_alpha   90.00
_cell.angle_beta   90.00
_cell.angle_gamma   90.00
#
_symmetry.space_group_name_H-M   'P 1'
#
loop_
_entity.id
_entity.type
_entity.pdbx_description
1 polymer ?
#
loop_
_entity_poly.entity_id
_entity_poly.type
_entity_poly.pdbx_seq_one_letter_code
_entity_poly.pdbx_strand_id
1 'polypeptide(L)'
;MLTAVASMALTAIAGAASAETLIVASPQVPEGFDGDALKTHTQNVVVQTYENLVVYGKKVVDGRTVNDPGTVEPHLAESWKISEDGKTWIFKLREGIKSPYGNELTADDVEWSWSKSFAQKRTGNFIARVSNVVGVKALSEYEVEFTLSAPSSIFLKALTLYVPGIYDSTEVKKHATDEDPWGLKWMQSNTAGFGAYHLDSLRPDDQAVYVANKNYFGGNLYFDRVIYKEVPSEASRVTLLKTGQVHL
;
A
#
# COMPACT_ATOMS: atom_id res chain seq x y z
N MET A 1 -15.47 61.96 31.26
CA MET A 1 -15.38 61.40 29.91
C MET A 1 -14.74 60.02 29.98
N LEU A 2 -15.56 58.97 29.97
CA LEU A 2 -15.08 57.60 29.92
C LEU A 2 -15.12 57.14 28.45
N THR A 3 -13.98 56.81 27.91
CA THR A 3 -13.84 56.17 26.58
C THR A 3 -13.89 54.64 26.74
N ALA A 4 -14.94 54.06 26.25
CA ALA A 4 -15.07 52.58 26.17
C ALA A 4 -14.29 52.07 24.95
N VAL A 5 -13.30 51.20 25.18
CA VAL A 5 -12.58 50.46 24.14
C VAL A 5 -13.36 49.17 23.88
N ALA A 6 -13.96 49.04 22.70
CA ALA A 6 -14.59 47.81 22.25
C ALA A 6 -13.54 46.89 21.68
N SER A 7 -13.26 45.76 22.36
CA SER A 7 -12.45 44.66 21.84
C SER A 7 -13.28 43.84 20.86
N MET A 8 -12.97 43.92 19.57
CA MET A 8 -13.49 43.02 18.56
C MET A 8 -12.72 41.69 18.68
N ALA A 9 -13.41 40.65 19.17
CA ALA A 9 -12.92 39.28 19.11
C ALA A 9 -13.03 38.75 17.65
N LEU A 10 -11.88 38.57 17.01
CA LEU A 10 -11.79 37.94 15.71
C LEU A 10 -11.98 36.43 15.92
N THR A 11 -13.18 35.94 15.70
CA THR A 11 -13.47 34.50 15.64
C THR A 11 -12.86 33.95 14.33
N ALA A 12 -11.71 33.27 14.42
CA ALA A 12 -11.18 32.49 13.33
C ALA A 12 -12.15 31.32 13.05
N ILE A 13 -12.90 31.43 11.98
CA ILE A 13 -13.66 30.29 11.42
C ILE A 13 -12.59 29.37 10.83
N ALA A 14 -12.24 28.30 11.56
CA ALA A 14 -11.51 27.19 10.99
C ALA A 14 -12.43 26.59 9.90
N GLY A 15 -12.16 26.93 8.65
CA GLY A 15 -12.80 26.30 7.51
C GLY A 15 -12.55 24.79 7.62
N ALA A 16 -13.60 24.01 7.77
CA ALA A 16 -13.50 22.56 7.59
C ALA A 16 -12.92 22.34 6.18
N ALA A 17 -11.73 21.76 6.10
CA ALA A 17 -11.18 21.35 4.83
C ALA A 17 -12.22 20.43 4.19
N SER A 18 -12.73 20.83 3.02
CA SER A 18 -13.66 20.01 2.25
C SER A 18 -12.90 18.72 1.88
N ALA A 19 -13.44 17.58 2.26
CA ALA A 19 -12.89 16.29 1.88
C ALA A 19 -12.78 16.21 0.35
N GLU A 20 -11.53 16.20 -0.17
CA GLU A 20 -11.32 16.18 -1.61
C GLU A 20 -11.46 14.76 -2.14
N THR A 21 -12.24 14.60 -3.20
CA THR A 21 -12.48 13.32 -3.84
C THR A 21 -11.83 13.30 -5.23
N LEU A 22 -10.97 12.31 -5.46
CA LEU A 22 -10.45 11.98 -6.79
C LEU A 22 -11.40 10.97 -7.46
N ILE A 23 -11.89 11.30 -8.66
CA ILE A 23 -12.69 10.38 -9.48
C ILE A 23 -11.88 9.94 -10.70
N VAL A 24 -11.69 8.64 -10.84
CA VAL A 24 -10.93 8.00 -11.92
C VAL A 24 -11.88 7.18 -12.78
N ALA A 25 -11.94 7.46 -14.10
CA ALA A 25 -12.66 6.62 -15.03
C ALA A 25 -11.76 5.47 -15.49
N SER A 26 -12.13 4.24 -15.14
CA SER A 26 -11.40 3.02 -15.49
C SER A 26 -12.22 2.17 -16.46
N PRO A 27 -11.59 1.43 -17.39
CA PRO A 27 -12.33 0.51 -18.25
C PRO A 27 -13.03 -0.61 -17.48
N GLN A 28 -12.54 -0.95 -16.28
CA GLN A 28 -13.07 -1.98 -15.41
C GLN A 28 -12.69 -1.68 -13.97
N VAL A 29 -13.56 -1.99 -13.00
CA VAL A 29 -13.19 -2.03 -11.59
C VAL A 29 -12.34 -3.26 -11.27
N PRO A 30 -11.51 -3.23 -10.21
CA PRO A 30 -10.66 -4.37 -9.84
C PRO A 30 -11.46 -5.63 -9.49
N GLU A 31 -10.99 -6.77 -9.96
CA GLU A 31 -11.52 -8.09 -9.61
C GLU A 31 -10.71 -8.72 -8.48
N GLY A 32 -11.01 -8.33 -7.24
CA GLY A 32 -10.29 -8.80 -6.06
C GLY A 32 -9.11 -7.92 -5.68
N PHE A 33 -8.71 -8.02 -4.43
CA PHE A 33 -7.77 -7.11 -3.78
C PHE A 33 -6.63 -7.84 -3.07
N ASP A 34 -6.38 -9.09 -3.43
CA ASP A 34 -5.20 -9.82 -2.99
C ASP A 34 -3.95 -9.23 -3.66
N GLY A 35 -3.10 -8.56 -2.88
CA GLY A 35 -1.88 -7.91 -3.36
C GLY A 35 -0.84 -8.83 -3.98
N ASP A 36 -1.01 -10.15 -3.87
CA ASP A 36 -0.13 -11.16 -4.48
C ASP A 36 -0.75 -11.80 -5.73
N ALA A 37 -2.00 -11.49 -6.05
CA ALA A 37 -2.69 -11.94 -7.24
C ALA A 37 -2.79 -10.82 -8.27
N LEU A 38 -1.74 -10.64 -9.07
CA LEU A 38 -1.73 -9.63 -10.12
C LEU A 38 -2.71 -10.00 -11.23
N LYS A 39 -3.91 -9.47 -11.13
CA LYS A 39 -4.88 -9.46 -12.21
C LYS A 39 -4.85 -8.12 -12.92
N THR A 40 -5.33 -8.08 -14.16
CA THR A 40 -5.53 -6.84 -14.92
C THR A 40 -6.37 -5.85 -14.08
N HIS A 41 -5.98 -4.59 -14.07
CA HIS A 41 -6.60 -3.50 -13.31
C HIS A 41 -6.48 -3.56 -11.75
N THR A 42 -6.08 -4.69 -11.16
CA THR A 42 -5.84 -4.77 -9.70
C THR A 42 -4.56 -4.02 -9.29
N GLN A 43 -3.59 -3.90 -10.17
CA GLN A 43 -2.29 -3.27 -9.89
C GLN A 43 -2.41 -1.83 -9.38
N ASN A 44 -3.25 -1.01 -10.02
CA ASN A 44 -3.40 0.42 -9.65
C ASN A 44 -3.97 0.61 -8.26
N VAL A 45 -4.58 -0.43 -7.70
CA VAL A 45 -5.21 -0.43 -6.38
C VAL A 45 -4.29 -1.01 -5.33
N VAL A 46 -3.60 -2.09 -5.69
CA VAL A 46 -2.66 -2.77 -4.80
C VAL A 46 -1.56 -1.84 -4.31
N VAL A 47 -1.02 -1.00 -5.20
CA VAL A 47 0.02 -0.01 -4.85
C VAL A 47 -0.44 1.11 -3.91
N GLN A 48 -1.72 1.24 -3.67
CA GLN A 48 -2.27 2.24 -2.75
C GLN A 48 -2.68 1.64 -1.41
N THR A 49 -2.90 0.33 -1.38
CA THR A 49 -3.42 -0.38 -0.20
C THR A 49 -2.35 -1.19 0.53
N TYR A 50 -1.30 -1.58 -0.16
CA TYR A 50 -0.19 -2.35 0.41
C TYR A 50 1.12 -1.60 0.23
N GLU A 51 2.00 -1.78 1.18
CA GLU A 51 3.32 -1.14 1.19
C GLU A 51 4.43 -2.17 1.19
N ASN A 52 5.64 -1.73 0.87
CA ASN A 52 6.85 -2.55 0.79
C ASN A 52 7.82 -2.20 1.92
N LEU A 53 8.77 -3.09 2.18
CA LEU A 53 9.84 -2.83 3.15
C LEU A 53 10.73 -1.66 2.73
N VAL A 54 10.99 -1.56 1.43
CA VAL A 54 11.86 -0.54 0.82
C VAL A 54 11.24 -0.03 -0.48
N VAL A 55 11.64 1.16 -0.91
CA VAL A 55 11.17 1.79 -2.16
C VAL A 55 12.36 2.26 -3.00
N TYR A 56 12.12 2.57 -4.26
CA TYR A 56 13.11 3.30 -5.05
C TYR A 56 13.29 4.72 -4.51
N GLY A 57 14.54 5.19 -4.50
CA GLY A 57 14.83 6.59 -4.24
C GLY A 57 14.22 7.51 -5.29
N LYS A 58 14.34 8.80 -5.07
CA LYS A 58 13.77 9.83 -5.96
C LYS A 58 14.87 10.72 -6.50
N LYS A 59 14.71 11.17 -7.76
CA LYS A 59 15.56 12.18 -8.38
C LYS A 59 14.73 13.18 -9.17
N VAL A 60 15.27 14.36 -9.43
CA VAL A 60 14.63 15.37 -10.27
C VAL A 60 15.21 15.29 -11.69
N VAL A 61 14.33 15.14 -12.67
CA VAL A 61 14.65 15.16 -14.10
C VAL A 61 13.72 16.17 -14.76
N ASP A 62 14.26 17.18 -15.41
CA ASP A 62 13.51 18.25 -16.07
C ASP A 62 12.43 18.92 -15.17
N GLY A 63 12.80 19.17 -13.90
CA GLY A 63 11.93 19.77 -12.89
C GLY A 63 10.82 18.85 -12.35
N ARG A 64 10.82 17.57 -12.73
CA ARG A 64 9.85 16.56 -12.25
C ARG A 64 10.55 15.56 -11.34
N THR A 65 9.92 15.24 -10.21
CA THR A 65 10.36 14.16 -9.34
C THR A 65 9.97 12.82 -9.94
N VAL A 66 10.97 11.97 -10.18
CA VAL A 66 10.79 10.61 -10.71
C VAL A 66 11.49 9.60 -9.81
N ASN A 67 11.10 8.33 -9.89
CA ASN A 67 11.83 7.27 -9.20
C ASN A 67 13.24 7.12 -9.76
N ASP A 68 14.22 6.88 -8.86
CA ASP A 68 15.59 6.55 -9.22
C ASP A 68 15.86 5.05 -9.02
N PRO A 69 15.83 4.23 -10.08
CA PRO A 69 16.10 2.79 -9.94
C PRO A 69 17.55 2.47 -9.55
N GLY A 70 18.44 3.47 -9.50
CA GLY A 70 19.81 3.35 -9.02
C GLY A 70 19.91 3.26 -7.50
N THR A 71 18.93 3.76 -6.77
CA THR A 71 18.93 3.84 -5.30
C THR A 71 17.71 3.15 -4.69
N VAL A 72 17.90 2.58 -3.50
CA VAL A 72 16.83 1.97 -2.70
C VAL A 72 16.83 2.65 -1.33
N GLU A 73 15.66 3.08 -0.89
CA GLU A 73 15.46 3.84 0.34
C GLU A 73 14.58 3.07 1.32
N PRO A 74 14.77 3.30 2.64
CA PRO A 74 13.88 2.77 3.69
C PRO A 74 12.42 3.18 3.47
N HIS A 75 11.47 2.24 3.77
CA HIS A 75 10.05 2.53 3.74
C HIS A 75 9.34 1.96 4.97
N LEU A 76 8.68 0.77 4.92
CA LEU A 76 8.22 0.10 6.15
C LEU A 76 9.40 -0.34 7.04
N ALA A 77 10.51 -0.74 6.44
CA ALA A 77 11.77 -0.92 7.16
C ALA A 77 12.47 0.44 7.31
N GLU A 78 13.08 0.70 8.47
CA GLU A 78 13.92 1.88 8.69
C GLU A 78 15.38 1.63 8.34
N SER A 79 15.83 0.36 8.39
CA SER A 79 17.19 -0.05 8.07
C SER A 79 17.29 -1.55 7.82
N TRP A 80 18.46 -1.99 7.33
CA TRP A 80 18.77 -3.42 7.17
C TRP A 80 20.26 -3.69 7.36
N LYS A 81 20.57 -4.95 7.70
CA LYS A 81 21.94 -5.49 7.80
C LYS A 81 22.07 -6.70 6.91
N ILE A 82 23.28 -6.94 6.42
CA ILE A 82 23.60 -8.05 5.54
C ILE A 82 24.72 -8.86 6.19
N SER A 83 24.63 -10.19 6.18
CA SER A 83 25.70 -11.08 6.61
C SER A 83 26.89 -11.00 5.65
N GLU A 84 28.08 -11.39 6.12
CA GLU A 84 29.31 -11.38 5.31
C GLU A 84 29.21 -12.24 4.05
N ASP A 85 28.47 -13.35 4.12
CA ASP A 85 28.23 -14.24 2.97
C ASP A 85 27.10 -13.75 2.04
N GLY A 86 26.45 -12.64 2.36
CA GLY A 86 25.39 -12.02 1.58
C GLY A 86 24.07 -12.82 1.51
N LYS A 87 23.89 -13.83 2.37
CA LYS A 87 22.72 -14.71 2.33
C LYS A 87 21.67 -14.42 3.37
N THR A 88 22.03 -13.71 4.44
CA THR A 88 21.10 -13.32 5.49
C THR A 88 20.94 -11.81 5.50
N TRP A 89 19.68 -11.37 5.44
CA TRP A 89 19.30 -9.97 5.50
C TRP A 89 18.36 -9.76 6.67
N ILE A 90 18.68 -8.87 7.59
CA ILE A 90 17.82 -8.54 8.73
C ILE A 90 17.33 -7.11 8.54
N PHE A 91 16.02 -6.95 8.41
CA PHE A 91 15.36 -5.65 8.32
C PHE A 91 14.82 -5.26 9.68
N LYS A 92 15.07 -4.03 10.08
CA LYS A 92 14.42 -3.41 11.24
C LYS A 92 13.23 -2.61 10.73
N LEU A 93 12.03 -2.92 11.22
CA LEU A 93 10.79 -2.24 10.88
C LEU A 93 10.66 -0.93 11.66
N ARG A 94 9.91 0.02 11.10
CA ARG A 94 9.46 1.20 11.82
C ARG A 94 8.40 0.81 12.83
N GLU A 95 8.48 1.38 14.03
CA GLU A 95 7.48 1.21 15.07
C GLU A 95 6.31 2.18 14.87
N GLY A 96 5.12 1.84 15.35
CA GLY A 96 3.94 2.71 15.34
C GLY A 96 3.22 2.86 14.00
N ILE A 97 3.61 2.10 12.95
CA ILE A 97 2.86 2.08 11.70
C ILE A 97 1.56 1.32 11.89
N LYS A 98 0.42 1.95 11.57
CA LYS A 98 -0.90 1.34 11.77
C LYS A 98 -1.67 1.19 10.48
N SER A 99 -2.34 0.06 10.36
CA SER A 99 -3.32 -0.19 9.31
C SER A 99 -4.58 0.66 9.50
N PRO A 100 -5.48 0.73 8.51
CA PRO A 100 -6.80 1.35 8.66
C PRO A 100 -7.65 0.71 9.77
N TYR A 101 -7.38 -0.54 10.13
CA TYR A 101 -8.07 -1.28 11.20
C TYR A 101 -7.48 -1.00 12.60
N GLY A 102 -6.38 -0.22 12.66
CA GLY A 102 -5.70 0.15 13.90
C GLY A 102 -4.68 -0.87 14.39
N ASN A 103 -4.49 -1.99 13.70
CA ASN A 103 -3.45 -2.97 14.01
C ASN A 103 -2.08 -2.40 13.66
N GLU A 104 -1.10 -2.61 14.53
CA GLU A 104 0.27 -2.16 14.30
C GLU A 104 1.04 -3.15 13.44
N LEU A 105 1.88 -2.63 12.52
CA LEU A 105 2.80 -3.43 11.72
C LEU A 105 3.85 -4.09 12.60
N THR A 106 3.99 -5.40 12.45
CA THR A 106 5.03 -6.19 13.11
C THR A 106 5.77 -7.09 12.12
N ALA A 107 6.85 -7.71 12.56
CA ALA A 107 7.60 -8.69 11.78
C ALA A 107 6.75 -9.93 11.42
N ASP A 108 5.76 -10.27 12.25
CA ASP A 108 4.81 -11.36 11.95
C ASP A 108 3.98 -11.07 10.70
N ASP A 109 3.65 -9.81 10.43
CA ASP A 109 2.93 -9.44 9.20
C ASP A 109 3.78 -9.68 7.96
N VAL A 110 5.08 -9.39 8.05
CA VAL A 110 6.03 -9.64 6.96
C VAL A 110 6.21 -11.15 6.74
N GLU A 111 6.46 -11.91 7.82
CA GLU A 111 6.58 -13.37 7.75
C GLU A 111 5.32 -14.01 7.17
N TRP A 112 4.15 -13.60 7.65
CA TRP A 112 2.87 -14.12 7.17
C TRP A 112 2.65 -13.81 5.68
N SER A 113 2.95 -12.58 5.24
CA SER A 113 2.78 -12.14 3.85
C SER A 113 3.61 -12.99 2.90
N TRP A 114 4.85 -13.26 3.25
CA TRP A 114 5.74 -14.11 2.46
C TRP A 114 5.36 -15.59 2.54
N SER A 115 4.94 -16.08 3.71
CA SER A 115 4.45 -17.45 3.89
C SER A 115 3.23 -17.74 3.02
N LYS A 116 2.28 -16.80 2.99
CA LYS A 116 1.13 -16.82 2.09
C LYS A 116 1.57 -16.91 0.63
N SER A 117 2.51 -16.07 0.23
CA SER A 117 3.02 -16.03 -1.14
C SER A 117 3.69 -17.33 -1.55
N PHE A 118 4.49 -17.94 -0.68
CA PHE A 118 5.10 -19.25 -0.90
C PHE A 118 4.05 -20.35 -1.04
N ALA A 119 3.08 -20.39 -0.14
CA ALA A 119 2.02 -21.39 -0.15
C ALA A 119 1.15 -21.30 -1.40
N GLN A 120 0.80 -20.10 -1.84
CA GLN A 120 -0.04 -19.84 -3.00
C GLN A 120 0.71 -19.94 -4.34
N LYS A 121 2.05 -19.97 -4.33
CA LYS A 121 2.92 -20.05 -5.52
C LYS A 121 2.59 -18.96 -6.56
N ARG A 122 2.25 -17.75 -6.10
CA ARG A 122 1.85 -16.62 -6.95
C ARG A 122 3.02 -15.69 -7.22
N THR A 123 2.75 -14.43 -7.43
CA THR A 123 3.74 -13.43 -7.91
C THR A 123 4.87 -13.20 -6.91
N GLY A 124 4.58 -13.10 -5.61
CA GLY A 124 5.64 -12.97 -4.61
C GLY A 124 6.54 -14.20 -4.55
N ASN A 125 6.00 -15.41 -4.74
CA ASN A 125 6.83 -16.62 -4.87
C ASN A 125 7.73 -16.59 -6.13
N PHE A 126 7.27 -15.97 -7.23
CA PHE A 126 8.14 -15.74 -8.39
C PHE A 126 9.27 -14.76 -8.02
N ILE A 127 8.96 -13.65 -7.34
CA ILE A 127 9.96 -12.68 -6.85
C ILE A 127 10.96 -13.36 -5.92
N ALA A 128 10.50 -14.20 -5.00
CA ALA A 128 11.38 -14.98 -4.12
C ALA A 128 12.38 -15.82 -4.92
N ARG A 129 11.91 -16.56 -5.93
CA ARG A 129 12.75 -17.42 -6.77
C ARG A 129 13.81 -16.64 -7.54
N VAL A 130 13.46 -15.52 -8.18
CA VAL A 130 14.41 -14.71 -8.96
C VAL A 130 15.40 -13.97 -8.09
N SER A 131 15.08 -13.71 -6.83
CA SER A 131 15.94 -13.05 -5.85
C SER A 131 16.61 -14.00 -4.86
N ASN A 132 16.47 -15.31 -5.05
CA ASN A 132 17.05 -16.38 -4.23
C ASN A 132 16.48 -16.46 -2.79
N VAL A 133 15.33 -15.87 -2.47
CA VAL A 133 14.74 -15.95 -1.14
C VAL A 133 14.18 -17.35 -0.92
N VAL A 134 14.57 -17.98 0.19
CA VAL A 134 14.12 -19.33 0.58
C VAL A 134 13.41 -19.35 1.92
N GLY A 135 13.52 -18.28 2.70
CA GLY A 135 12.85 -18.14 3.99
C GLY A 135 12.69 -16.70 4.41
N VAL A 136 11.63 -16.45 5.17
CA VAL A 136 11.37 -15.19 5.86
C VAL A 136 10.89 -15.54 7.26
N LYS A 137 11.44 -14.92 8.29
CA LYS A 137 11.16 -15.23 9.69
C LYS A 137 11.19 -13.98 10.57
N ALA A 138 10.19 -13.79 11.39
CA ALA A 138 10.21 -12.81 12.47
C ALA A 138 11.22 -13.24 13.54
N LEU A 139 12.15 -12.35 13.87
CA LEU A 139 13.14 -12.55 14.94
C LEU A 139 12.69 -11.91 16.24
N SER A 140 11.97 -10.80 16.13
CA SER A 140 11.35 -10.05 17.23
C SER A 140 10.13 -9.31 16.69
N GLU A 141 9.50 -8.49 17.51
CA GLU A 141 8.31 -7.70 17.09
C GLU A 141 8.59 -6.79 15.87
N TYR A 142 9.84 -6.24 15.76
CA TYR A 142 10.22 -5.31 14.71
C TYR A 142 11.47 -5.72 13.92
N GLU A 143 11.91 -6.96 14.02
CA GLU A 143 13.02 -7.46 13.21
C GLU A 143 12.60 -8.70 12.43
N VAL A 144 12.84 -8.67 11.11
CA VAL A 144 12.53 -9.78 10.20
C VAL A 144 13.78 -10.18 9.42
N GLU A 145 14.03 -11.49 9.37
CA GLU A 145 15.14 -12.09 8.62
C GLU A 145 14.65 -12.65 7.29
N PHE A 146 15.40 -12.35 6.24
CA PHE A 146 15.31 -13.01 4.95
C PHE A 146 16.54 -13.88 4.74
N THR A 147 16.30 -15.16 4.44
CA THR A 147 17.35 -16.12 4.10
C THR A 147 17.37 -16.36 2.60
N LEU A 148 18.54 -16.25 1.97
CA LEU A 148 18.77 -16.48 0.56
C LEU A 148 19.57 -17.79 0.34
N SER A 149 19.25 -18.56 -0.69
CA SER A 149 20.02 -19.75 -1.08
C SER A 149 21.40 -19.39 -1.63
N ALA A 150 21.54 -18.22 -2.25
CA ALA A 150 22.79 -17.65 -2.75
C ALA A 150 22.72 -16.12 -2.65
N PRO A 151 23.87 -15.40 -2.57
CA PRO A 151 23.87 -13.94 -2.63
C PRO A 151 23.16 -13.43 -3.88
N SER A 152 22.40 -12.34 -3.75
CA SER A 152 21.60 -11.80 -4.85
C SER A 152 21.82 -10.29 -4.96
N SER A 153 22.33 -9.84 -6.09
CA SER A 153 22.50 -8.40 -6.38
C SER A 153 21.18 -7.69 -6.68
N ILE A 154 20.10 -8.45 -6.96
CA ILE A 154 18.80 -7.90 -7.26
C ILE A 154 17.81 -7.96 -6.08
N PHE A 155 18.15 -8.69 -4.98
CA PHE A 155 17.19 -8.93 -3.89
C PHE A 155 16.60 -7.64 -3.33
N LEU A 156 17.45 -6.68 -2.93
CA LEU A 156 16.96 -5.43 -2.35
C LEU A 156 16.07 -4.63 -3.34
N LYS A 157 16.43 -4.64 -4.64
CA LYS A 157 15.62 -4.00 -5.69
C LYS A 157 14.31 -4.77 -5.93
N ALA A 158 14.32 -6.09 -5.81
CA ALA A 158 13.11 -6.90 -5.96
C ALA A 158 12.06 -6.58 -4.86
N LEU A 159 12.51 -6.17 -3.67
CA LEU A 159 11.62 -5.73 -2.59
C LEU A 159 10.98 -4.36 -2.82
N THR A 160 11.39 -3.60 -3.83
CA THR A 160 10.70 -2.34 -4.22
C THR A 160 9.50 -2.58 -5.13
N LEU A 161 9.33 -3.80 -5.63
CA LEU A 161 8.17 -4.16 -6.43
C LEU A 161 6.94 -4.26 -5.50
N TYR A 162 5.78 -3.89 -6.02
CA TYR A 162 4.52 -3.90 -5.27
C TYR A 162 4.01 -5.31 -4.89
N VAL A 163 4.78 -6.35 -5.15
CA VAL A 163 4.47 -7.74 -4.77
C VAL A 163 5.71 -8.45 -4.23
N PRO A 164 5.54 -9.19 -3.13
CA PRO A 164 4.35 -9.20 -2.27
C PRO A 164 4.28 -7.90 -1.47
N GLY A 165 3.12 -7.25 -1.44
CA GLY A 165 2.83 -6.20 -0.48
C GLY A 165 2.73 -6.79 0.93
N ILE A 166 2.97 -5.97 1.94
CA ILE A 166 2.83 -6.41 3.34
C ILE A 166 1.39 -6.24 3.80
N TYR A 167 0.79 -7.33 4.27
CA TYR A 167 -0.59 -7.39 4.75
C TYR A 167 -0.66 -7.11 6.25
N ASP A 168 -1.75 -6.51 6.69
CA ASP A 168 -2.21 -6.59 8.07
C ASP A 168 -2.75 -8.01 8.31
N SER A 169 -1.85 -8.91 8.71
CA SER A 169 -2.16 -10.33 8.90
C SER A 169 -3.12 -10.54 10.06
N THR A 170 -3.13 -9.63 11.04
CA THR A 170 -4.05 -9.67 12.17
C THR A 170 -5.49 -9.51 11.70
N GLU A 171 -5.74 -8.60 10.76
CA GLU A 171 -7.08 -8.43 10.19
C GLU A 171 -7.45 -9.60 9.29
N VAL A 172 -6.57 -10.02 8.37
CA VAL A 172 -6.89 -11.12 7.44
C VAL A 172 -7.20 -12.42 8.18
N LYS A 173 -6.45 -12.73 9.24
CA LYS A 173 -6.64 -13.95 10.05
C LYS A 173 -8.02 -14.04 10.70
N LYS A 174 -8.69 -12.91 11.00
CA LYS A 174 -10.08 -12.91 11.52
C LYS A 174 -11.09 -13.48 10.53
N HIS A 175 -10.75 -13.47 9.23
CA HIS A 175 -11.60 -13.91 8.13
C HIS A 175 -11.13 -15.22 7.47
N ALA A 176 -10.05 -15.79 8.00
CA ALA A 176 -9.56 -17.09 7.60
C ALA A 176 -10.45 -18.23 8.12
N THR A 177 -10.53 -19.32 7.35
CA THR A 177 -11.21 -20.56 7.74
C THR A 177 -10.31 -21.76 7.41
N ASP A 178 -10.69 -22.96 7.83
CA ASP A 178 -9.93 -24.18 7.52
C ASP A 178 -9.83 -24.41 5.99
N GLU A 179 -10.89 -24.04 5.24
CA GLU A 179 -10.91 -24.15 3.77
C GLU A 179 -10.25 -22.95 3.07
N ASP A 180 -10.07 -21.83 3.78
CA ASP A 180 -9.43 -20.61 3.28
C ASP A 180 -8.49 -20.02 4.33
N PRO A 181 -7.37 -20.68 4.64
CA PRO A 181 -6.47 -20.27 5.72
C PRO A 181 -5.76 -18.93 5.45
N TRP A 182 -5.86 -18.44 4.23
CA TRP A 182 -5.25 -17.18 3.82
C TRP A 182 -6.27 -16.03 3.62
N GLY A 183 -7.56 -16.26 3.90
CA GLY A 183 -8.61 -15.26 3.77
C GLY A 183 -8.82 -14.75 2.33
N LEU A 184 -8.55 -15.59 1.33
CA LEU A 184 -8.62 -15.21 -0.09
C LEU A 184 -10.02 -14.83 -0.53
N LYS A 185 -11.05 -15.49 0.04
CA LYS A 185 -12.46 -15.16 -0.24
C LYS A 185 -12.80 -13.77 0.26
N TRP A 186 -12.36 -13.44 1.46
CA TRP A 186 -12.58 -12.11 2.04
C TRP A 186 -11.86 -11.01 1.25
N MET A 187 -10.63 -11.26 0.82
CA MET A 187 -9.84 -10.34 -0.02
C MET A 187 -10.36 -10.17 -1.46
N GLN A 188 -11.44 -10.85 -1.86
CA GLN A 188 -12.10 -10.53 -3.13
C GLN A 188 -12.82 -9.18 -3.11
N SER A 189 -13.22 -8.71 -1.93
CA SER A 189 -13.96 -7.46 -1.75
C SER A 189 -13.47 -6.61 -0.57
N ASN A 190 -12.29 -6.92 -0.03
CA ASN A 190 -11.70 -6.19 1.09
C ASN A 190 -10.18 -6.07 0.93
N THR A 191 -9.60 -5.07 1.58
CA THR A 191 -8.15 -4.86 1.65
C THR A 191 -7.69 -4.86 3.10
N ALA A 192 -6.52 -5.39 3.38
CA ALA A 192 -5.87 -5.27 4.69
C ALA A 192 -4.38 -5.06 4.49
N GLY A 193 -3.94 -3.83 4.51
CA GLY A 193 -2.55 -3.43 4.35
C GLY A 193 -2.26 -2.13 5.10
N PHE A 194 -1.04 -1.65 4.96
CA PHE A 194 -0.54 -0.45 5.65
C PHE A 194 -0.44 0.76 4.72
N GLY A 195 -1.08 0.70 3.55
CA GLY A 195 -1.01 1.73 2.53
C GLY A 195 -1.82 2.98 2.82
N ALA A 196 -1.68 3.94 1.90
CA ALA A 196 -2.32 5.25 1.98
C ALA A 196 -3.85 5.18 1.93
N TYR A 197 -4.40 4.20 1.22
CA TYR A 197 -5.85 4.03 1.05
C TYR A 197 -6.26 2.59 1.32
N HIS A 198 -7.53 2.40 1.69
CA HIS A 198 -8.16 1.09 1.80
C HIS A 198 -9.53 1.08 1.14
N LEU A 199 -9.98 -0.07 0.72
CA LEU A 199 -11.30 -0.24 0.11
C LEU A 199 -12.38 -0.02 1.17
N ASP A 200 -13.26 0.92 0.90
CA ASP A 200 -14.47 1.20 1.71
C ASP A 200 -15.67 0.41 1.17
N SER A 201 -15.85 0.45 -0.15
CA SER A 201 -16.96 -0.27 -0.78
C SER A 201 -16.65 -0.65 -2.22
N LEU A 202 -17.20 -1.79 -2.64
CA LEU A 202 -17.14 -2.29 -4.00
C LEU A 202 -18.56 -2.55 -4.52
N ARG A 203 -18.87 -1.97 -5.66
CA ARG A 203 -20.03 -2.32 -6.48
C ARG A 203 -19.48 -2.87 -7.80
N PRO A 204 -19.50 -4.21 -8.02
CA PRO A 204 -19.06 -4.79 -9.27
C PRO A 204 -19.74 -4.14 -10.48
N ASP A 205 -19.02 -4.00 -11.58
CA ASP A 205 -19.48 -3.40 -12.84
C ASP A 205 -19.94 -1.92 -12.71
N ASP A 206 -19.64 -1.25 -11.59
CA ASP A 206 -20.00 0.15 -11.34
C ASP A 206 -18.82 0.94 -10.76
N GLN A 207 -18.44 0.70 -9.50
CA GLN A 207 -17.35 1.46 -8.88
C GLN A 207 -16.71 0.75 -7.70
N ALA A 208 -15.44 1.11 -7.45
CA ALA A 208 -14.73 0.84 -6.21
C ALA A 208 -14.40 2.17 -5.52
N VAL A 209 -14.70 2.27 -4.23
CA VAL A 209 -14.46 3.46 -3.41
C VAL A 209 -13.37 3.15 -2.40
N TYR A 210 -12.34 3.99 -2.40
CA TYR A 210 -11.25 3.94 -1.43
C TYR A 210 -11.31 5.17 -0.55
N VAL A 211 -10.97 4.98 0.72
CA VAL A 211 -10.85 6.07 1.69
C VAL A 211 -9.43 6.11 2.24
N ALA A 212 -9.00 7.32 2.60
CA ALA A 212 -7.67 7.56 3.13
C ALA A 212 -7.47 6.82 4.46
N ASN A 213 -6.33 6.18 4.62
CA ASN A 213 -5.87 5.67 5.89
C ASN A 213 -5.44 6.84 6.77
N LYS A 214 -6.23 7.18 7.78
CA LYS A 214 -5.96 8.29 8.70
C LYS A 214 -4.71 8.06 9.56
N ASN A 215 -4.26 6.81 9.63
CA ASN A 215 -3.06 6.41 10.35
C ASN A 215 -1.84 6.28 9.42
N TYR A 216 -1.94 6.74 8.18
CA TYR A 216 -0.87 6.54 7.19
C TYR A 216 0.44 7.21 7.63
N PHE A 217 1.49 6.44 7.76
CA PHE A 217 2.79 6.89 8.24
C PHE A 217 3.53 7.84 7.27
N GLY A 218 3.17 7.84 5.99
CA GLY A 218 3.74 8.71 4.96
C GLY A 218 3.25 10.17 5.00
N GLY A 219 2.40 10.51 5.98
CA GLY A 219 1.91 11.87 6.20
C GLY A 219 0.52 12.13 5.62
N ASN A 220 0.17 13.42 5.51
CA ASN A 220 -1.16 13.84 5.07
C ASN A 220 -1.40 13.49 3.59
N LEU A 221 -2.54 12.91 3.32
CA LEU A 221 -3.02 12.60 1.97
C LEU A 221 -3.86 13.77 1.46
N TYR A 222 -3.71 14.10 0.17
CA TYR A 222 -4.45 15.21 -0.45
C TYR A 222 -5.92 14.87 -0.63
N PHE A 223 -6.22 13.62 -1.06
CA PHE A 223 -7.59 13.16 -1.25
C PHE A 223 -8.03 12.31 -0.07
N ASP A 224 -9.19 12.60 0.51
CA ASP A 224 -9.80 11.75 1.54
C ASP A 224 -10.47 10.52 0.94
N ARG A 225 -10.81 10.60 -0.36
CA ARG A 225 -11.53 9.54 -1.08
C ARG A 225 -11.05 9.45 -2.53
N VAL A 226 -10.94 8.22 -3.03
CA VAL A 226 -10.68 7.90 -4.43
C VAL A 226 -11.78 6.98 -4.94
N ILE A 227 -12.44 7.36 -6.03
CA ILE A 227 -13.49 6.56 -6.66
C ILE A 227 -13.02 6.09 -8.03
N TYR A 228 -12.85 4.79 -8.19
CA TYR A 228 -12.69 4.17 -9.50
C TYR A 228 -14.06 3.85 -10.05
N LYS A 229 -14.46 4.58 -11.08
CA LYS A 229 -15.74 4.41 -11.76
C LYS A 229 -15.54 3.61 -13.04
N GLU A 230 -16.33 2.53 -13.19
CA GLU A 230 -16.26 1.72 -14.40
C GLU A 230 -16.91 2.44 -15.59
N VAL A 231 -16.12 2.65 -16.63
CA VAL A 231 -16.54 3.27 -17.89
C VAL A 231 -15.83 2.54 -19.03
N PRO A 232 -16.38 1.43 -19.55
CA PRO A 232 -15.71 0.59 -20.54
C PRO A 232 -15.34 1.34 -21.83
N SER A 233 -16.21 2.23 -22.30
CA SER A 233 -16.00 3.00 -23.53
C SER A 233 -14.90 4.06 -23.36
N GLU A 234 -13.84 3.98 -24.14
CA GLU A 234 -12.77 4.99 -24.18
C GLU A 234 -13.30 6.38 -24.56
N ALA A 235 -14.16 6.47 -25.58
CA ALA A 235 -14.77 7.73 -26.00
C ALA A 235 -15.58 8.38 -24.86
N SER A 236 -16.29 7.57 -24.08
CA SER A 236 -17.03 8.04 -22.90
C SER A 236 -16.06 8.55 -21.82
N ARG A 237 -14.95 7.85 -21.52
CA ARG A 237 -13.94 8.32 -20.56
C ARG A 237 -13.36 9.68 -20.96
N VAL A 238 -12.99 9.83 -22.24
CA VAL A 238 -12.49 11.11 -22.78
C VAL A 238 -13.54 12.23 -22.63
N THR A 239 -14.81 11.93 -22.88
CA THR A 239 -15.90 12.90 -22.74
C THR A 239 -16.07 13.32 -21.27
N LEU A 240 -16.11 12.36 -20.34
CA LEU A 240 -16.22 12.63 -18.90
C LEU A 240 -15.06 13.49 -18.38
N LEU A 241 -13.83 13.20 -18.85
CA LEU A 241 -12.65 14.00 -18.49
C LEU A 241 -12.75 15.43 -19.03
N LYS A 242 -13.14 15.61 -20.32
CA LYS A 242 -13.31 16.95 -20.92
C LYS A 242 -14.40 17.78 -20.28
N THR A 243 -15.43 17.15 -19.75
CA THR A 243 -16.56 17.81 -19.06
C THR A 243 -16.32 17.97 -17.55
N GLY A 244 -15.16 17.54 -17.02
CA GLY A 244 -14.83 17.66 -15.61
C GLY A 244 -15.63 16.74 -14.68
N GLN A 245 -16.29 15.71 -15.20
CA GLN A 245 -17.04 14.72 -14.40
C GLN A 245 -16.12 13.66 -13.79
N VAL A 246 -14.92 13.50 -14.31
CA VAL A 246 -13.82 12.70 -13.77
C VAL A 246 -12.53 13.50 -13.85
N HIS A 247 -11.52 13.11 -13.06
CA HIS A 247 -10.24 13.80 -12.95
C HIS A 247 -9.11 13.07 -13.70
N LEU A 248 -9.29 11.76 -13.95
CA LEU A 248 -8.38 10.88 -14.69
C LEU A 248 -9.18 9.87 -15.52
#